data_a022b555d17a190bba84c84acf7c9efc
#
_entry.id   a022b555d17a190bba84c84acf7c9efc
#
_cell.length_a   1.000
_cell.length_b   1.000
_cell.length_c   1.000
_cell.angle_alpha   90.00
_cell.angle_beta   90.00
_cell.angle_gamma   90.00
#
_symmetry.space_group_name_H-M   'P 1'
#
loop_
_entity.id
_entity.type
_entity.pdbx_description
1 polymer ?
#
loop_
_entity_poly.entity_id
_entity_poly.type
_entity_poly.pdbx_seq_one_letter_code
_entity_poly.pdbx_strand_id
1 'polypeptide(L)'
;MNLHHGAATASEARGPMPGRLGAAPPRLGNVNFHEVTIRLGARAQPRLILDRISLDIPSGQFVCVLGPSGCGKSTLLNALAGFVTPSGGRIAVDGDTITTPGADRGVVFQDPTLFPWKTVLANVSLGPLLAGVASDEAERIGRKLLGRVGLSSRCESFPKHLSGGMQQRVGIARALANNPRVLLMDEPFGALDAQTRSMMQHVLLDVWAEVGVTVLFVTHDIDEAVTLGDRILIMSASPGRIIDDIVVPIARPRADDVMFLAEFNHIKRRCFDHIRRESISAFAQQHEV
;
A
#
# COMPACT_ATOMS: atom_id res chain seq x y z
N MET A 1 66.21 52.81 -30.88
CA MET A 1 65.30 53.29 -29.85
C MET A 1 64.02 52.43 -29.96
N ASN A 2 64.00 51.28 -29.29
CA ASN A 2 62.92 50.31 -29.40
C ASN A 2 62.17 50.29 -28.09
N LEU A 3 60.88 50.55 -28.14
CA LEU A 3 59.97 50.40 -27.04
C LEU A 3 59.13 49.14 -27.31
N HIS A 4 59.38 48.09 -26.55
CA HIS A 4 58.52 46.89 -26.53
C HIS A 4 57.38 47.14 -25.58
N HIS A 5 56.14 47.01 -26.11
CA HIS A 5 54.94 46.93 -25.34
C HIS A 5 54.64 45.45 -25.07
N GLY A 6 54.69 45.06 -23.82
CA GLY A 6 54.20 43.73 -23.36
C GLY A 6 52.71 43.79 -23.12
N ALA A 7 52.01 42.96 -23.82
CA ALA A 7 50.60 42.74 -23.59
C ALA A 7 50.39 41.68 -22.45
N ALA A 8 49.74 42.08 -21.37
CA ALA A 8 49.35 41.21 -20.29
C ALA A 8 48.01 40.54 -20.64
N THR A 9 48.02 39.23 -20.75
CA THR A 9 46.81 38.43 -20.92
C THR A 9 46.13 38.27 -19.56
N ALA A 10 44.93 38.82 -19.43
CA ALA A 10 44.07 38.63 -18.27
C ALA A 10 43.48 37.20 -18.30
N SER A 11 43.83 36.39 -17.29
CA SER A 11 43.24 35.10 -17.02
C SER A 11 41.87 35.32 -16.33
N GLU A 12 40.76 35.10 -17.05
CA GLU A 12 39.44 35.07 -16.47
C GLU A 12 39.29 33.82 -15.56
N ALA A 13 39.25 34.06 -14.27
CA ALA A 13 38.89 33.06 -13.28
C ALA A 13 37.42 32.71 -13.44
N ARG A 14 37.12 31.56 -14.00
CA ARG A 14 35.76 30.95 -13.99
C ARG A 14 35.38 30.65 -12.54
N GLY A 15 34.38 31.38 -12.01
CA GLY A 15 33.76 31.10 -10.73
C GLY A 15 33.13 29.72 -10.69
N PRO A 16 32.92 29.12 -9.48
CA PRO A 16 32.37 27.81 -9.34
C PRO A 16 30.92 27.74 -9.88
N MET A 17 30.65 26.75 -10.73
CA MET A 17 29.34 26.46 -11.24
C MET A 17 28.37 26.25 -10.07
N PRO A 18 27.10 26.74 -10.12
CA PRO A 18 26.12 26.47 -9.10
C PRO A 18 25.89 24.95 -9.01
N GLY A 19 26.08 24.40 -7.79
CA GLY A 19 25.93 23.01 -7.50
C GLY A 19 24.56 22.51 -7.96
N ARG A 20 24.54 21.33 -8.56
CA ARG A 20 23.31 20.58 -8.86
C ARG A 20 22.46 20.55 -7.59
N LEU A 21 21.24 21.09 -7.66
CA LEU A 21 20.22 20.89 -6.65
C LEU A 21 20.19 19.40 -6.33
N GLY A 22 20.50 19.05 -5.07
CA GLY A 22 20.55 17.67 -4.62
C GLY A 22 19.26 16.97 -4.97
N ALA A 23 19.35 15.87 -5.71
CA ALA A 23 18.21 15.00 -5.94
C ALA A 23 17.63 14.62 -4.57
N ALA A 24 16.31 14.74 -4.41
CA ALA A 24 15.64 14.25 -3.21
C ALA A 24 16.10 12.79 -2.97
N PRO A 25 16.31 12.38 -1.70
CA PRO A 25 16.71 11.00 -1.42
C PRO A 25 15.74 10.04 -2.10
N PRO A 26 16.26 8.94 -2.68
CA PRO A 26 15.41 7.98 -3.37
C PRO A 26 14.30 7.52 -2.43
N ARG A 27 13.04 7.57 -2.87
CA ARG A 27 11.91 7.02 -2.11
C ARG A 27 12.17 5.53 -1.94
N LEU A 28 12.02 5.01 -0.73
CA LEU A 28 12.12 3.59 -0.42
C LEU A 28 10.74 2.94 -0.56
N GLY A 29 10.72 1.61 -0.77
CA GLY A 29 9.48 0.85 -0.89
C GLY A 29 9.18 0.34 -2.29
N ASN A 30 10.20 0.17 -3.14
CA ASN A 30 10.05 -0.55 -4.41
C ASN A 30 9.77 -2.02 -4.11
N VAL A 31 8.68 -2.57 -4.67
CA VAL A 31 8.27 -3.97 -4.46
C VAL A 31 8.43 -4.74 -5.76
N ASN A 32 9.09 -5.89 -5.69
CA ASN A 32 9.29 -6.79 -6.82
C ASN A 32 8.82 -8.21 -6.49
N PHE A 33 7.95 -8.76 -7.35
CA PHE A 33 7.60 -10.18 -7.39
C PHE A 33 8.22 -10.79 -8.65
N HIS A 34 8.96 -11.87 -8.49
CA HIS A 34 9.59 -12.57 -9.59
C HIS A 34 9.14 -14.04 -9.61
N GLU A 35 8.30 -14.42 -10.59
CA GLU A 35 7.78 -15.78 -10.81
C GLU A 35 7.22 -16.42 -9.53
N VAL A 36 6.53 -15.63 -8.69
CA VAL A 36 6.06 -16.06 -7.37
C VAL A 36 4.96 -17.08 -7.50
N THR A 37 5.20 -18.26 -6.95
CA THR A 37 4.25 -19.37 -6.89
C THR A 37 3.99 -19.72 -5.43
N ILE A 38 2.72 -19.85 -5.05
CA ILE A 38 2.32 -20.22 -3.68
C ILE A 38 1.41 -21.44 -3.72
N ARG A 39 1.79 -22.44 -2.94
CA ARG A 39 1.00 -23.64 -2.69
C ARG A 39 0.69 -23.74 -1.20
N LEU A 40 -0.56 -23.95 -0.85
CA LEU A 40 -1.03 -24.09 0.54
C LEU A 40 -1.78 -25.42 0.73
N GLY A 41 -1.86 -25.86 1.99
CA GLY A 41 -2.57 -27.09 2.38
C GLY A 41 -1.63 -28.20 2.83
N ALA A 42 -2.18 -29.42 2.98
CA ALA A 42 -1.42 -30.58 3.45
C ALA A 42 -0.28 -30.93 2.47
N ARG A 43 0.87 -31.35 3.01
CA ARG A 43 2.07 -31.74 2.20
C ARG A 43 1.74 -32.77 1.12
N ALA A 44 0.76 -33.66 1.34
CA ALA A 44 0.39 -34.70 0.39
C ALA A 44 -0.40 -34.16 -0.83
N GLN A 45 -1.14 -33.06 -0.68
CA GLN A 45 -1.95 -32.47 -1.75
C GLN A 45 -1.97 -30.93 -1.63
N PRO A 46 -0.84 -30.27 -1.93
CA PRO A 46 -0.78 -28.81 -1.85
C PRO A 46 -1.59 -28.19 -3.00
N ARG A 47 -2.55 -27.34 -2.65
CA ARG A 47 -3.34 -26.58 -3.63
C ARG A 47 -2.52 -25.39 -4.15
N LEU A 48 -2.47 -25.22 -5.46
CA LEU A 48 -1.88 -24.04 -6.09
C LEU A 48 -2.82 -22.85 -5.87
N ILE A 49 -2.34 -21.82 -5.20
CA ILE A 49 -3.08 -20.60 -4.89
C ILE A 49 -2.68 -19.46 -5.80
N LEU A 50 -1.37 -19.21 -5.95
CA LEU A 50 -0.83 -18.22 -6.87
C LEU A 50 0.12 -18.91 -7.86
N ASP A 51 0.02 -18.54 -9.14
CA ASP A 51 0.79 -19.13 -10.20
C ASP A 51 1.64 -18.09 -10.94
N ARG A 52 2.94 -18.11 -10.69
CA ARG A 52 3.98 -17.33 -11.36
C ARG A 52 3.67 -15.83 -11.47
N ILE A 53 3.34 -15.20 -10.33
CA ILE A 53 3.13 -13.76 -10.26
C ILE A 53 4.46 -13.05 -10.48
N SER A 54 4.54 -12.20 -11.51
CA SER A 54 5.64 -11.26 -11.75
C SER A 54 5.07 -9.87 -11.81
N LEU A 55 5.57 -8.97 -10.94
CA LEU A 55 5.04 -7.63 -10.73
C LEU A 55 6.10 -6.71 -10.15
N ASP A 56 6.20 -5.51 -10.71
CA ASP A 56 6.99 -4.41 -10.16
C ASP A 56 6.06 -3.28 -9.71
N ILE A 57 6.23 -2.83 -8.46
CA ILE A 57 5.52 -1.69 -7.90
C ILE A 57 6.55 -0.63 -7.53
N PRO A 58 6.62 0.47 -8.28
CA PRO A 58 7.49 1.59 -7.96
C PRO A 58 7.22 2.17 -6.58
N SER A 59 8.27 2.66 -5.94
CA SER A 59 8.17 3.33 -4.63
C SER A 59 7.16 4.47 -4.63
N GLY A 60 6.31 4.51 -3.61
CA GLY A 60 5.27 5.52 -3.42
C GLY A 60 4.03 5.34 -4.30
N GLN A 61 3.92 4.28 -5.10
CA GLN A 61 2.73 4.00 -5.90
C GLN A 61 1.60 3.43 -5.04
N PHE A 62 0.36 3.82 -5.33
CA PHE A 62 -0.83 3.22 -4.75
C PHE A 62 -1.41 2.19 -5.72
N VAL A 63 -1.25 0.90 -5.42
CA VAL A 63 -1.70 -0.20 -6.27
C VAL A 63 -2.89 -0.91 -5.63
N CYS A 64 -4.00 -0.99 -6.36
CA CYS A 64 -5.18 -1.75 -5.96
C CYS A 64 -5.18 -3.14 -6.61
N VAL A 65 -5.65 -4.15 -5.87
CA VAL A 65 -5.80 -5.53 -6.36
C VAL A 65 -7.27 -5.91 -6.31
N LEU A 66 -7.83 -6.21 -7.47
CA LEU A 66 -9.20 -6.69 -7.65
C LEU A 66 -9.21 -8.14 -8.14
N GLY A 67 -10.30 -8.85 -7.87
CA GLY A 67 -10.52 -10.20 -8.37
C GLY A 67 -11.61 -10.92 -7.57
N PRO A 68 -12.11 -12.09 -8.05
CA PRO A 68 -13.16 -12.83 -7.39
C PRO A 68 -12.75 -13.31 -6.00
N SER A 69 -13.74 -13.69 -5.17
CA SER A 69 -13.47 -14.27 -3.86
C SER A 69 -12.68 -15.57 -3.99
N GLY A 70 -11.70 -15.78 -3.11
CA GLY A 70 -10.86 -16.98 -3.11
C GLY A 70 -9.78 -17.06 -4.19
N CYS A 71 -9.56 -16.02 -5.00
CA CYS A 71 -8.53 -16.01 -6.05
C CYS A 71 -7.09 -15.82 -5.53
N GLY A 72 -6.90 -15.55 -4.24
CA GLY A 72 -5.57 -15.43 -3.64
C GLY A 72 -5.08 -14.01 -3.34
N LYS A 73 -5.95 -12.97 -3.38
CA LYS A 73 -5.58 -11.56 -3.07
C LYS A 73 -4.93 -11.43 -1.69
N SER A 74 -5.59 -11.92 -0.64
CA SER A 74 -5.03 -11.92 0.72
C SER A 74 -3.77 -12.77 0.83
N THR A 75 -3.66 -13.84 0.04
CA THR A 75 -2.44 -14.67 -0.02
C THR A 75 -1.27 -13.89 -0.63
N LEU A 76 -1.50 -13.11 -1.69
CA LEU A 76 -0.51 -12.23 -2.30
C LEU A 76 -0.02 -11.18 -1.29
N LEU A 77 -0.96 -10.54 -0.59
CA LEU A 77 -0.66 -9.56 0.45
C LEU A 77 0.14 -10.20 1.61
N ASN A 78 -0.31 -11.36 2.11
CA ASN A 78 0.36 -12.08 3.19
C ASN A 78 1.77 -12.56 2.81
N ALA A 79 1.99 -12.88 1.54
CA ALA A 79 3.32 -13.24 1.06
C ALA A 79 4.27 -12.02 1.06
N LEU A 80 3.79 -10.85 0.63
CA LEU A 80 4.56 -9.60 0.72
C LEU A 80 4.78 -9.18 2.18
N ALA A 81 3.82 -9.41 3.07
CA ALA A 81 3.98 -9.19 4.50
C ALA A 81 5.04 -10.12 5.14
N GLY A 82 5.39 -11.23 4.49
CA GLY A 82 6.30 -12.25 5.00
C GLY A 82 5.63 -13.29 5.91
N PHE A 83 4.28 -13.33 5.95
CA PHE A 83 3.52 -14.36 6.70
C PHE A 83 3.42 -15.68 5.94
N VAL A 84 3.54 -15.62 4.61
CA VAL A 84 3.51 -16.80 3.72
C VAL A 84 4.77 -16.81 2.89
N THR A 85 5.53 -17.90 2.97
CA THR A 85 6.75 -18.10 2.16
C THR A 85 6.35 -18.65 0.78
N PRO A 86 6.81 -18.03 -0.32
CA PRO A 86 6.62 -18.59 -1.66
C PRO A 86 7.16 -20.01 -1.81
N SER A 87 6.43 -20.84 -2.54
CA SER A 87 6.89 -22.20 -2.92
C SER A 87 7.85 -22.16 -4.09
N GLY A 88 7.91 -21.06 -4.83
CA GLY A 88 8.83 -20.78 -5.94
C GLY A 88 8.84 -19.30 -6.25
N GLY A 89 9.90 -18.83 -6.91
CA GLY A 89 10.12 -17.42 -7.15
C GLY A 89 10.60 -16.67 -5.91
N ARG A 90 10.56 -15.34 -5.95
CA ARG A 90 10.98 -14.48 -4.82
C ARG A 90 10.17 -13.19 -4.76
N ILE A 91 10.05 -12.65 -3.56
CA ILE A 91 9.50 -11.32 -3.31
C ILE A 91 10.60 -10.47 -2.68
N ALA A 92 10.75 -9.24 -3.13
CA ALA A 92 11.73 -8.32 -2.58
C ALA A 92 11.13 -6.93 -2.34
N VAL A 93 11.65 -6.21 -1.34
CA VAL A 93 11.40 -4.78 -1.11
C VAL A 93 12.75 -4.07 -1.14
N ASP A 94 12.90 -3.07 -2.00
CA ASP A 94 14.17 -2.34 -2.24
C ASP A 94 15.36 -3.27 -2.57
N GLY A 95 15.12 -4.43 -3.19
CA GLY A 95 16.12 -5.45 -3.51
C GLY A 95 16.32 -6.50 -2.42
N ASP A 96 15.89 -6.27 -1.19
CA ASP A 96 16.00 -7.21 -0.07
C ASP A 96 14.90 -8.27 -0.15
N THR A 97 15.29 -9.53 -0.22
CA THR A 97 14.35 -10.66 -0.30
C THR A 97 13.56 -10.82 1.00
N ILE A 98 12.24 -10.91 0.88
CA ILE A 98 11.33 -11.12 1.99
C ILE A 98 11.28 -12.60 2.37
N THR A 99 11.65 -12.89 3.62
CA THR A 99 11.59 -14.24 4.20
C THR A 99 10.75 -14.33 5.47
N THR A 100 10.57 -13.19 6.17
CA THR A 100 9.86 -13.09 7.44
C THR A 100 9.11 -11.75 7.53
N PRO A 101 8.14 -11.61 8.45
CA PRO A 101 7.55 -10.31 8.75
C PRO A 101 8.59 -9.29 9.21
N GLY A 102 8.36 -8.00 8.89
CA GLY A 102 9.28 -6.91 9.24
C GLY A 102 8.55 -5.59 9.50
N ALA A 103 9.16 -4.71 10.29
CA ALA A 103 8.62 -3.40 10.65
C ALA A 103 8.57 -2.43 9.45
N ASP A 104 9.30 -2.73 8.38
CA ASP A 104 9.31 -2.00 7.10
C ASP A 104 8.03 -2.21 6.27
N ARG A 105 7.17 -3.15 6.69
CA ARG A 105 5.88 -3.47 6.08
C ARG A 105 4.76 -3.34 7.11
N GLY A 106 3.96 -2.27 7.00
CA GLY A 106 2.76 -2.08 7.81
C GLY A 106 1.60 -2.89 7.24
N VAL A 107 0.84 -3.58 8.09
CA VAL A 107 -0.32 -4.37 7.67
C VAL A 107 -1.58 -3.85 8.36
N VAL A 108 -2.62 -3.60 7.56
CA VAL A 108 -3.99 -3.28 8.00
C VAL A 108 -4.89 -4.41 7.56
N PHE A 109 -5.41 -5.16 8.51
CA PHE A 109 -6.33 -6.28 8.27
C PHE A 109 -7.77 -5.80 8.12
N GLN A 110 -8.61 -6.62 7.55
CA GLN A 110 -10.07 -6.41 7.45
C GLN A 110 -10.68 -6.16 8.83
N ASP A 111 -10.37 -7.01 9.81
CA ASP A 111 -10.63 -6.73 11.22
C ASP A 111 -9.46 -5.95 11.82
N PRO A 112 -9.67 -4.82 12.52
CA PRO A 112 -8.60 -3.97 13.02
C PRO A 112 -7.61 -4.64 13.98
N THR A 113 -7.95 -5.79 14.56
CA THR A 113 -7.11 -6.62 15.46
C THR A 113 -6.38 -5.80 16.52
N LEU A 114 -7.08 -4.82 17.12
CA LEU A 114 -6.53 -3.98 18.18
C LEU A 114 -6.38 -4.79 19.47
N PHE A 115 -5.35 -4.48 20.26
CA PHE A 115 -5.19 -5.07 21.60
C PHE A 115 -6.27 -4.52 22.52
N PRO A 116 -7.27 -5.31 22.93
CA PRO A 116 -8.44 -4.81 23.65
C PRO A 116 -8.11 -4.31 25.07
N TRP A 117 -7.01 -4.76 25.65
CA TRP A 117 -6.51 -4.35 26.97
C TRP A 117 -5.58 -3.12 26.94
N LYS A 118 -5.29 -2.57 25.75
CA LYS A 118 -4.49 -1.36 25.58
C LYS A 118 -5.39 -0.19 25.18
N THR A 119 -5.02 1.01 25.61
CA THR A 119 -5.68 2.25 25.09
C THR A 119 -5.39 2.40 23.60
N VAL A 120 -6.12 3.30 22.95
CA VAL A 120 -5.93 3.68 21.56
C VAL A 120 -4.50 4.17 21.31
N LEU A 121 -4.01 5.07 22.16
CA LEU A 121 -2.64 5.56 22.10
C LEU A 121 -1.62 4.41 22.28
N ALA A 122 -1.81 3.57 23.28
CA ALA A 122 -0.91 2.45 23.54
C ALA A 122 -0.92 1.39 22.41
N ASN A 123 -2.02 1.25 21.67
CA ASN A 123 -2.07 0.43 20.45
C ASN A 123 -1.17 0.99 19.37
N VAL A 124 -1.22 2.30 19.11
CA VAL A 124 -0.44 2.95 18.06
C VAL A 124 1.03 3.06 18.43
N SER A 125 1.34 3.39 19.68
CA SER A 125 2.73 3.58 20.16
C SER A 125 3.50 2.27 20.33
N LEU A 126 2.82 1.12 20.32
CA LEU A 126 3.46 -0.17 20.62
C LEU A 126 4.58 -0.52 19.63
N GLY A 127 4.36 -0.31 18.34
CA GLY A 127 5.35 -0.62 17.31
C GLY A 127 6.67 0.14 17.52
N PRO A 128 6.66 1.47 17.62
CA PRO A 128 7.83 2.27 17.95
C PRO A 128 8.52 1.84 19.24
N LEU A 129 7.76 1.55 20.31
CA LEU A 129 8.32 1.06 21.58
C LEU A 129 9.09 -0.25 21.40
N LEU A 130 8.53 -1.21 20.65
CA LEU A 130 9.19 -2.49 20.36
C LEU A 130 10.43 -2.31 19.45
N ALA A 131 10.44 -1.26 18.64
CA ALA A 131 11.61 -0.88 17.84
C ALA A 131 12.69 -0.12 18.65
N GLY A 132 12.51 0.06 19.97
CA GLY A 132 13.48 0.72 20.86
C GLY A 132 13.36 2.25 20.92
N VAL A 133 12.30 2.84 20.36
CA VAL A 133 12.04 4.28 20.49
C VAL A 133 11.65 4.60 21.94
N ALA A 134 12.19 5.71 22.49
CA ALA A 134 11.84 6.17 23.83
C ALA A 134 10.33 6.39 24.01
N SER A 135 9.83 6.15 25.23
CA SER A 135 8.37 6.16 25.51
C SER A 135 7.69 7.45 25.10
N ASP A 136 8.26 8.60 25.51
CA ASP A 136 7.68 9.92 25.21
C ASP A 136 7.64 10.19 23.70
N GLU A 137 8.67 9.76 22.98
CA GLU A 137 8.73 9.89 21.51
C GLU A 137 7.74 8.94 20.82
N ALA A 138 7.61 7.70 21.30
CA ALA A 138 6.62 6.76 20.79
C ALA A 138 5.17 7.27 21.00
N GLU A 139 4.89 7.87 22.17
CA GLU A 139 3.61 8.54 22.43
C GLU A 139 3.41 9.76 21.55
N ARG A 140 4.43 10.58 21.32
CA ARG A 140 4.37 11.74 20.42
C ARG A 140 4.03 11.31 19.00
N ILE A 141 4.66 10.25 18.49
CA ILE A 141 4.34 9.65 17.19
C ILE A 141 2.89 9.18 17.18
N GLY A 142 2.47 8.45 18.19
CA GLY A 142 1.11 7.94 18.30
C GLY A 142 0.05 9.05 18.29
N ARG A 143 0.22 10.09 19.10
CA ARG A 143 -0.69 11.25 19.16
C ARG A 143 -0.75 12.00 17.83
N LYS A 144 0.39 12.18 17.15
CA LYS A 144 0.46 12.80 15.82
C LYS A 144 -0.36 11.99 14.80
N LEU A 145 -0.20 10.69 14.74
CA LEU A 145 -0.93 9.82 13.81
C LEU A 145 -2.43 9.73 14.14
N LEU A 146 -2.78 9.64 15.42
CA LEU A 146 -4.17 9.70 15.86
C LEU A 146 -4.84 11.03 15.51
N GLY A 147 -4.10 12.14 15.57
CA GLY A 147 -4.56 13.44 15.09
C GLY A 147 -4.90 13.44 13.61
N ARG A 148 -4.04 12.84 12.76
CA ARG A 148 -4.26 12.73 11.31
C ARG A 148 -5.51 11.93 10.95
N VAL A 149 -5.79 10.86 11.70
CA VAL A 149 -6.99 10.05 11.48
C VAL A 149 -8.22 10.56 12.26
N GLY A 150 -8.16 11.78 12.83
CA GLY A 150 -9.28 12.43 13.51
C GLY A 150 -9.67 11.82 14.85
N LEU A 151 -8.71 11.22 15.58
CA LEU A 151 -8.92 10.52 16.85
C LEU A 151 -8.16 11.14 18.04
N SER A 152 -7.74 12.41 17.97
CA SER A 152 -7.01 13.09 19.05
C SER A 152 -7.72 13.02 20.41
N SER A 153 -9.06 13.15 20.42
CA SER A 153 -9.87 13.11 21.65
C SER A 153 -10.08 11.70 22.22
N ARG A 154 -9.60 10.65 21.55
CA ARG A 154 -9.83 9.24 21.90
C ARG A 154 -8.57 8.49 22.33
N CYS A 155 -7.46 9.19 22.54
CA CYS A 155 -6.16 8.58 22.91
C CYS A 155 -6.25 7.63 24.09
N GLU A 156 -6.98 8.01 25.14
CA GLU A 156 -7.12 7.25 26.39
C GLU A 156 -8.32 6.27 26.38
N SER A 157 -9.09 6.24 25.29
CA SER A 157 -10.19 5.27 25.12
C SER A 157 -9.65 3.85 24.90
N PHE A 158 -10.44 2.83 25.22
CA PHE A 158 -10.16 1.45 24.84
C PHE A 158 -10.90 1.08 23.56
N PRO A 159 -10.41 0.08 22.77
CA PRO A 159 -11.04 -0.32 21.52
C PRO A 159 -12.55 -0.59 21.61
N LYS A 160 -13.01 -1.22 22.69
CA LYS A 160 -14.43 -1.54 22.92
C LYS A 160 -15.36 -0.31 22.99
N HIS A 161 -14.81 0.89 23.19
CA HIS A 161 -15.55 2.15 23.25
C HIS A 161 -15.57 2.90 21.91
N LEU A 162 -15.02 2.29 20.85
CA LEU A 162 -14.93 2.86 19.51
C LEU A 162 -15.90 2.15 18.55
N SER A 163 -16.44 2.90 17.59
CA SER A 163 -17.13 2.29 16.43
C SER A 163 -16.15 1.52 15.55
N GLY A 164 -16.63 0.61 14.70
CA GLY A 164 -15.79 -0.16 13.78
C GLY A 164 -14.91 0.74 12.89
N GLY A 165 -15.46 1.83 12.34
CA GLY A 165 -14.70 2.80 11.56
C GLY A 165 -13.64 3.55 12.38
N MET A 166 -13.89 3.82 13.66
CA MET A 166 -12.87 4.41 14.54
C MET A 166 -11.76 3.39 14.84
N GLN A 167 -12.11 2.11 15.07
CA GLN A 167 -11.12 1.04 15.27
C GLN A 167 -10.24 0.87 14.02
N GLN A 168 -10.83 0.94 12.83
CA GLN A 168 -10.09 0.85 11.57
C GLN A 168 -9.09 2.01 11.41
N ARG A 169 -9.50 3.24 11.78
CA ARG A 169 -8.60 4.41 11.81
C ARG A 169 -7.42 4.20 12.77
N VAL A 170 -7.65 3.61 13.92
CA VAL A 170 -6.56 3.24 14.85
C VAL A 170 -5.64 2.18 14.22
N GLY A 171 -6.20 1.19 13.51
CA GLY A 171 -5.43 0.18 12.78
C GLY A 171 -4.50 0.78 11.73
N ILE A 172 -5.00 1.76 10.95
CA ILE A 172 -4.19 2.50 9.97
C ILE A 172 -3.07 3.30 10.67
N ALA A 173 -3.41 4.05 11.73
CA ALA A 173 -2.44 4.82 12.49
C ALA A 173 -1.35 3.90 13.09
N ARG A 174 -1.72 2.73 13.62
CA ARG A 174 -0.79 1.73 14.17
C ARG A 174 0.14 1.17 13.10
N ALA A 175 -0.38 0.85 11.90
CA ALA A 175 0.43 0.33 10.81
C ALA A 175 1.47 1.36 10.33
N LEU A 176 1.14 2.65 10.36
CA LEU A 176 2.02 3.75 9.97
C LEU A 176 3.03 4.16 11.05
N ALA A 177 2.82 3.76 12.32
CA ALA A 177 3.63 4.24 13.43
C ALA A 177 5.12 3.85 13.33
N ASN A 178 5.42 2.74 12.69
CA ASN A 178 6.80 2.29 12.44
C ASN A 178 7.43 2.93 11.20
N ASN A 179 6.78 3.91 10.58
CA ASN A 179 7.24 4.52 9.33
C ASN A 179 7.59 3.47 8.24
N PRO A 180 6.64 2.57 7.89
CA PRO A 180 6.91 1.47 6.98
C PRO A 180 7.22 2.00 5.57
N ARG A 181 7.99 1.21 4.80
CA ARG A 181 8.25 1.46 3.36
C ARG A 181 7.07 1.05 2.50
N VAL A 182 6.34 0.01 2.93
CA VAL A 182 5.18 -0.56 2.24
C VAL A 182 4.01 -0.68 3.21
N LEU A 183 2.83 -0.24 2.81
CA LEU A 183 1.57 -0.39 3.54
C LEU A 183 0.69 -1.40 2.81
N LEU A 184 0.33 -2.46 3.49
CA LEU A 184 -0.48 -3.57 2.99
C LEU A 184 -1.86 -3.49 3.62
N MET A 185 -2.91 -3.47 2.81
CA MET A 185 -4.27 -3.29 3.30
C MET A 185 -5.20 -4.36 2.69
N ASP A 186 -5.79 -5.19 3.54
CA ASP A 186 -6.70 -6.27 3.12
C ASP A 186 -8.14 -5.87 3.44
N GLU A 187 -8.89 -5.45 2.43
CA GLU A 187 -10.30 -4.99 2.51
C GLU A 187 -10.60 -4.05 3.70
N PRO A 188 -9.80 -3.00 3.94
CA PRO A 188 -9.83 -2.26 5.19
C PRO A 188 -11.13 -1.48 5.41
N PHE A 189 -11.96 -1.31 4.39
CA PHE A 189 -13.21 -0.56 4.45
C PHE A 189 -14.47 -1.40 4.22
N GLY A 190 -14.31 -2.73 4.10
CA GLY A 190 -15.41 -3.64 3.78
C GLY A 190 -16.57 -3.64 4.79
N ALA A 191 -16.28 -3.37 6.06
CA ALA A 191 -17.29 -3.32 7.14
C ALA A 191 -17.90 -1.92 7.38
N LEU A 192 -17.52 -0.89 6.58
CA LEU A 192 -17.98 0.47 6.77
C LEU A 192 -19.20 0.79 5.91
N ASP A 193 -20.10 1.62 6.44
CA ASP A 193 -21.16 2.23 5.63
C ASP A 193 -20.57 3.18 4.57
N ALA A 194 -21.36 3.51 3.54
CA ALA A 194 -20.88 4.28 2.38
C ALA A 194 -20.30 5.65 2.75
N GLN A 195 -20.93 6.37 3.68
CA GLN A 195 -20.47 7.71 4.07
C GLN A 195 -19.17 7.67 4.86
N THR A 196 -19.09 6.76 5.83
CA THR A 196 -17.86 6.52 6.60
C THR A 196 -16.73 6.04 5.71
N ARG A 197 -17.02 5.19 4.72
CA ARG A 197 -16.05 4.68 3.74
C ARG A 197 -15.47 5.82 2.91
N SER A 198 -16.29 6.68 2.28
CA SER A 198 -15.82 7.84 1.51
C SER A 198 -14.91 8.73 2.36
N MET A 199 -15.34 9.09 3.58
CA MET A 199 -14.50 9.88 4.49
C MET A 199 -13.16 9.19 4.80
N MET A 200 -13.15 7.85 4.96
CA MET A 200 -11.93 7.09 5.24
C MET A 200 -10.98 7.02 4.05
N GLN A 201 -11.52 6.96 2.84
CA GLN A 201 -10.73 7.01 1.61
C GLN A 201 -9.98 8.34 1.50
N HIS A 202 -10.64 9.47 1.77
CA HIS A 202 -9.99 10.79 1.80
C HIS A 202 -8.88 10.84 2.86
N VAL A 203 -9.17 10.44 4.11
CA VAL A 203 -8.16 10.40 5.18
C VAL A 203 -6.96 9.53 4.78
N LEU A 204 -7.19 8.38 4.15
CA LEU A 204 -6.11 7.51 3.69
C LEU A 204 -5.27 8.17 2.60
N LEU A 205 -5.90 8.83 1.62
CA LEU A 205 -5.21 9.54 0.54
C LEU A 205 -4.38 10.71 1.05
N ASP A 206 -4.90 11.49 2.01
CA ASP A 206 -4.19 12.60 2.63
C ASP A 206 -2.94 12.11 3.37
N VAL A 207 -3.08 11.06 4.18
CA VAL A 207 -1.95 10.44 4.90
C VAL A 207 -0.94 9.85 3.93
N TRP A 208 -1.41 9.14 2.89
CA TRP A 208 -0.54 8.57 1.86
C TRP A 208 0.25 9.64 1.10
N ALA A 209 -0.41 10.73 0.69
CA ALA A 209 0.24 11.85 -0.01
C ALA A 209 1.34 12.51 0.82
N GLU A 210 1.13 12.60 2.16
CA GLU A 210 2.12 13.18 3.07
C GLU A 210 3.30 12.25 3.34
N VAL A 211 3.03 10.95 3.56
CA VAL A 211 4.05 9.95 3.93
C VAL A 211 4.81 9.44 2.70
N GLY A 212 4.14 9.30 1.56
CA GLY A 212 4.73 8.79 0.32
C GLY A 212 5.08 7.30 0.36
N VAL A 213 4.41 6.52 1.21
CA VAL A 213 4.57 5.07 1.35
C VAL A 213 4.01 4.34 0.12
N THR A 214 4.62 3.22 -0.27
CA THR A 214 4.07 2.33 -1.31
C THR A 214 2.88 1.57 -0.73
N VAL A 215 1.76 1.51 -1.45
CA VAL A 215 0.53 0.85 -0.97
C VAL A 215 0.15 -0.31 -1.87
N LEU A 216 -0.09 -1.48 -1.27
CA LEU A 216 -0.82 -2.57 -1.90
C LEU A 216 -2.17 -2.74 -1.18
N PHE A 217 -3.24 -2.43 -1.89
CA PHE A 217 -4.59 -2.34 -1.37
C PHE A 217 -5.48 -3.40 -2.01
N VAL A 218 -5.94 -4.36 -1.23
CA VAL A 218 -6.89 -5.39 -1.68
C VAL A 218 -8.31 -4.91 -1.42
N THR A 219 -9.15 -4.97 -2.43
CA THR A 219 -10.58 -4.68 -2.33
C THR A 219 -11.38 -5.52 -3.32
N HIS A 220 -12.68 -5.63 -3.10
CA HIS A 220 -13.65 -6.15 -4.06
C HIS A 220 -14.52 -5.04 -4.67
N ASP A 221 -14.35 -3.80 -4.23
CA ASP A 221 -15.10 -2.63 -4.71
C ASP A 221 -14.32 -1.93 -5.83
N ILE A 222 -14.91 -1.90 -7.03
CA ILE A 222 -14.27 -1.32 -8.22
C ILE A 222 -14.17 0.22 -8.09
N ASP A 223 -15.21 0.87 -7.55
CA ASP A 223 -15.22 2.32 -7.39
C ASP A 223 -14.11 2.77 -6.43
N GLU A 224 -13.92 2.00 -5.35
CA GLU A 224 -12.81 2.19 -4.42
C GLU A 224 -11.45 2.05 -5.11
N ALA A 225 -11.26 1.00 -5.91
CA ALA A 225 -10.00 0.78 -6.62
C ALA A 225 -9.68 1.91 -7.62
N VAL A 226 -10.67 2.42 -8.35
CA VAL A 226 -10.48 3.55 -9.29
C VAL A 226 -10.26 4.86 -8.54
N THR A 227 -10.93 5.07 -7.42
CA THR A 227 -10.77 6.29 -6.58
C THR A 227 -9.37 6.35 -5.96
N LEU A 228 -8.89 5.24 -5.41
CA LEU A 228 -7.66 5.19 -4.62
C LEU A 228 -6.41 4.91 -5.46
N GLY A 229 -6.48 3.99 -6.42
CA GLY A 229 -5.31 3.44 -7.11
C GLY A 229 -4.71 4.36 -8.16
N ASP A 230 -3.39 4.38 -8.25
CA ASP A 230 -2.69 4.85 -9.45
C ASP A 230 -2.66 3.75 -10.51
N ARG A 231 -2.83 2.49 -10.05
CA ARG A 231 -2.77 1.28 -10.86
C ARG A 231 -3.68 0.23 -10.25
N ILE A 232 -4.36 -0.53 -11.10
CA ILE A 232 -5.29 -1.59 -10.68
C ILE A 232 -4.85 -2.90 -11.32
N LEU A 233 -4.57 -3.89 -10.48
CA LEU A 233 -4.25 -5.26 -10.90
C LEU A 233 -5.51 -6.12 -10.82
N ILE A 234 -5.83 -6.81 -11.90
CA ILE A 234 -6.94 -7.76 -11.92
C ILE A 234 -6.37 -9.17 -11.79
N MET A 235 -6.86 -9.91 -10.81
CA MET A 235 -6.49 -11.32 -10.60
C MET A 235 -7.54 -12.26 -11.19
N SER A 236 -7.06 -13.33 -11.84
CA SER A 236 -7.89 -14.45 -12.31
C SER A 236 -8.53 -15.20 -11.14
N ALA A 237 -9.54 -16.01 -11.43
CA ALA A 237 -9.99 -17.09 -10.54
C ALA A 237 -8.83 -18.04 -10.17
N SER A 238 -9.05 -18.92 -9.17
CA SER A 238 -8.01 -19.85 -8.68
C SER A 238 -7.50 -20.83 -9.77
N PRO A 239 -6.18 -20.97 -9.95
CA PRO A 239 -5.10 -20.28 -9.27
C PRO A 239 -4.96 -18.82 -9.71
N GLY A 240 -4.67 -17.93 -8.75
CA GLY A 240 -4.54 -16.49 -9.01
C GLY A 240 -3.35 -16.17 -9.90
N ARG A 241 -3.60 -15.42 -10.96
CA ARG A 241 -2.63 -14.81 -11.88
C ARG A 241 -3.00 -13.35 -12.10
N ILE A 242 -2.06 -12.49 -12.40
CA ILE A 242 -2.38 -11.14 -12.90
C ILE A 242 -2.80 -11.27 -14.35
N ILE A 243 -4.05 -10.92 -14.65
CA ILE A 243 -4.62 -11.01 -16.00
C ILE A 243 -4.79 -9.65 -16.68
N ASP A 244 -4.77 -8.59 -15.91
CA ASP A 244 -4.77 -7.21 -16.42
C ASP A 244 -4.08 -6.27 -15.43
N ASP A 245 -3.50 -5.21 -15.97
CA ASP A 245 -2.73 -4.20 -15.26
C ASP A 245 -3.10 -2.82 -15.82
N ILE A 246 -3.96 -2.13 -15.09
CA ILE A 246 -4.64 -0.94 -15.56
C ILE A 246 -4.05 0.29 -14.88
N VAL A 247 -3.43 1.17 -15.63
CA VAL A 247 -3.05 2.50 -15.15
C VAL A 247 -4.30 3.36 -15.01
N VAL A 248 -4.41 4.12 -13.93
CA VAL A 248 -5.49 5.08 -13.67
C VAL A 248 -4.96 6.49 -13.90
N PRO A 249 -5.11 7.07 -15.11
CA PRO A 249 -4.50 8.34 -15.51
C PRO A 249 -5.29 9.56 -14.99
N ILE A 250 -6.18 9.38 -14.02
CA ILE A 250 -6.97 10.44 -13.41
C ILE A 250 -6.10 11.20 -12.41
N ALA A 251 -5.98 12.51 -12.61
CA ALA A 251 -5.15 13.37 -11.78
C ALA A 251 -5.60 13.39 -10.31
N ARG A 252 -4.64 13.64 -9.42
CA ARG A 252 -4.89 13.84 -7.97
C ARG A 252 -4.83 15.35 -7.63
N PRO A 253 -5.52 15.84 -6.61
CA PRO A 253 -6.45 15.10 -5.73
C PRO A 253 -7.73 14.70 -6.47
N ARG A 254 -8.27 13.52 -6.15
CA ARG A 254 -9.55 13.05 -6.68
C ARG A 254 -10.66 13.43 -5.71
N ALA A 255 -11.53 14.33 -6.13
CA ALA A 255 -12.70 14.75 -5.37
C ALA A 255 -13.88 13.77 -5.57
N ASP A 256 -14.96 13.95 -4.82
CA ASP A 256 -16.13 13.05 -4.86
C ASP A 256 -16.82 12.99 -6.23
N ASP A 257 -16.63 14.01 -7.06
CA ASP A 257 -17.18 14.08 -8.43
C ASP A 257 -16.37 13.27 -9.46
N VAL A 258 -15.21 12.73 -9.08
CA VAL A 258 -14.36 11.90 -9.96
C VAL A 258 -15.13 10.74 -10.60
N MET A 259 -16.10 10.18 -9.88
CA MET A 259 -16.94 9.06 -10.33
C MET A 259 -17.84 9.41 -11.54
N PHE A 260 -18.06 10.69 -11.81
CA PHE A 260 -18.85 11.15 -12.97
C PHE A 260 -18.01 11.36 -14.24
N LEU A 261 -16.68 11.28 -14.13
CA LEU A 261 -15.78 11.41 -15.29
C LEU A 261 -15.95 10.23 -16.26
N ALA A 262 -15.92 10.51 -17.55
CA ALA A 262 -15.99 9.48 -18.59
C ALA A 262 -14.84 8.46 -18.46
N GLU A 263 -13.65 8.93 -18.12
CA GLU A 263 -12.46 8.11 -17.91
C GLU A 263 -12.60 7.16 -16.71
N PHE A 264 -13.17 7.64 -15.60
CA PHE A 264 -13.50 6.81 -14.44
C PHE A 264 -14.43 5.66 -14.85
N ASN A 265 -15.51 5.99 -15.57
CA ASN A 265 -16.51 5.03 -16.02
C ASN A 265 -15.93 4.03 -17.05
N HIS A 266 -14.98 4.46 -17.89
CA HIS A 266 -14.29 3.57 -18.83
C HIS A 266 -13.44 2.52 -18.07
N ILE A 267 -12.63 2.96 -17.09
CA ILE A 267 -11.81 2.07 -16.26
C ILE A 267 -12.71 1.13 -15.45
N LYS A 268 -13.74 1.66 -14.79
CA LYS A 268 -14.73 0.88 -14.04
C LYS A 268 -15.32 -0.24 -14.90
N ARG A 269 -15.73 0.06 -16.13
CA ARG A 269 -16.29 -0.92 -17.05
C ARG A 269 -15.26 -2.01 -17.40
N ARG A 270 -14.03 -1.63 -17.69
CA ARG A 270 -12.93 -2.59 -17.96
C ARG A 270 -12.73 -3.55 -16.79
N CYS A 271 -12.65 -3.02 -15.56
CA CYS A 271 -12.55 -3.83 -14.34
C CYS A 271 -13.75 -4.77 -14.20
N PHE A 272 -14.97 -4.25 -14.36
CA PHE A 272 -16.21 -5.03 -14.23
C PHE A 272 -16.26 -6.18 -15.25
N ASP A 273 -15.88 -5.95 -16.50
CA ASP A 273 -15.92 -6.97 -17.56
C ASP A 273 -14.92 -8.11 -17.27
N HIS A 274 -13.74 -7.81 -16.70
CA HIS A 274 -12.79 -8.83 -16.25
C HIS A 274 -13.33 -9.61 -15.05
N ILE A 275 -13.75 -8.92 -14.00
CA ILE A 275 -14.23 -9.58 -12.76
C ILE A 275 -15.45 -10.46 -13.05
N ARG A 276 -16.37 -10.00 -13.90
CA ARG A 276 -17.54 -10.78 -14.31
C ARG A 276 -17.14 -12.08 -14.99
N ARG A 277 -16.21 -12.03 -15.96
CA ARG A 277 -15.71 -13.23 -16.66
C ARG A 277 -15.07 -14.21 -15.69
N GLU A 278 -14.22 -13.73 -14.82
CA GLU A 278 -13.53 -14.57 -13.82
C GLU A 278 -14.50 -15.15 -12.77
N SER A 279 -15.53 -14.41 -12.36
CA SER A 279 -16.56 -14.92 -11.43
C SER A 279 -17.40 -16.03 -12.06
N ILE A 280 -17.75 -15.91 -13.35
CA ILE A 280 -18.45 -16.97 -14.09
C ILE A 280 -17.56 -18.22 -14.19
N SER A 281 -16.27 -18.05 -14.52
CA SER A 281 -15.31 -19.16 -14.58
C SER A 281 -15.16 -19.85 -13.22
N ALA A 282 -15.04 -19.08 -12.13
CA ALA A 282 -14.97 -19.62 -10.76
C ALA A 282 -16.22 -20.44 -10.39
N PHE A 283 -17.40 -19.93 -10.75
CA PHE A 283 -18.66 -20.62 -10.49
C PHE A 283 -18.77 -21.96 -11.26
N ALA A 284 -18.38 -21.97 -12.53
CA ALA A 284 -18.37 -23.19 -13.35
C ALA A 284 -17.44 -24.25 -12.76
N GLN A 285 -16.22 -23.87 -12.34
CA GLN A 285 -15.24 -24.78 -11.71
C GLN A 285 -15.74 -25.41 -10.39
N GLN A 286 -16.61 -24.71 -9.64
CA GLN A 286 -17.19 -25.23 -8.38
C GLN A 286 -18.31 -26.25 -8.60
N HIS A 287 -18.91 -26.28 -9.79
CA HIS A 287 -20.07 -27.14 -10.09
C HIS A 287 -19.72 -28.30 -11.02
N GLU A 288 -18.46 -28.41 -11.47
CA GLU A 288 -17.95 -29.55 -12.24
C GLU A 288 -17.31 -30.65 -11.35
N VAL A 289 -17.45 -30.57 -10.00
CA VAL A 289 -16.90 -31.56 -9.04
C VAL A 289 -18.02 -32.42 -8.45
#